data_7513fc4bc3fa6acf57594566785aaabf
#
_entry.id   7513fc4bc3fa6acf57594566785aaabf
#
_cell.length_a   1.000
_cell.length_b   1.000
_cell.length_c   1.000
_cell.angle_alpha   90.00
_cell.angle_beta   90.00
_cell.angle_gamma   90.00
#
_symmetry.space_group_name_H-M   'P 1'
#
loop_
_entity.id
_entity.type
_entity.pdbx_description
1 polymer ?
#
loop_
_entity_poly.entity_id
_entity_poly.type
_entity_poly.pdbx_seq_one_letter_code
_entity_poly.pdbx_strand_id
1 'polypeptide(L)'
;MRIVQGDFSDPRVTDLLRIHLTAARAQTAPGSAHALDVAELQSPEITFWAIWDDETLLGVGALKRLSADHGEVKSMHTAASVRRKGAGSAILRHIIEAARACGMSRLSLETGSWDYFRPARAFHARHGFVACMAFADYMPDPNSVFMSLELKS
;
A
#
# COMPACT_ATOMS: atom_id res chain seq x y z
N MET A 1 -15.88 11.04 -2.80
CA MET A 1 -14.68 10.29 -3.22
C MET A 1 -15.10 8.98 -3.86
N ARG A 2 -14.47 8.62 -4.95
CA ARG A 2 -14.82 7.44 -5.74
C ARG A 2 -13.58 6.54 -5.85
N ILE A 3 -13.73 5.25 -5.49
CA ILE A 3 -12.65 4.26 -5.60
C ILE A 3 -12.97 3.33 -6.76
N VAL A 4 -12.04 3.23 -7.70
CA VAL A 4 -12.15 2.40 -8.90
C VAL A 4 -10.87 1.62 -9.11
N GLN A 5 -10.93 0.55 -9.92
CA GLN A 5 -9.68 -0.11 -10.34
C GLN A 5 -8.80 0.90 -11.07
N GLY A 6 -7.51 0.85 -10.80
CA GLY A 6 -6.56 1.80 -11.38
C GLY A 6 -6.35 1.55 -12.86
N ASP A 7 -6.30 2.63 -13.63
CA ASP A 7 -6.05 2.59 -15.06
C ASP A 7 -4.59 2.97 -15.33
N PHE A 8 -3.78 1.99 -15.69
CA PHE A 8 -2.36 2.20 -15.96
C PHE A 8 -2.10 2.97 -17.27
N SER A 9 -3.13 3.20 -18.08
CA SER A 9 -3.00 4.05 -19.26
C SER A 9 -3.20 5.53 -18.93
N ASP A 10 -3.68 5.86 -17.73
CA ASP A 10 -3.90 7.25 -17.30
C ASP A 10 -2.59 7.81 -16.73
N PRO A 11 -2.02 8.89 -17.35
CA PRO A 11 -0.76 9.47 -16.88
C PRO A 11 -0.81 9.98 -15.43
N ARG A 12 -1.99 10.41 -14.96
CA ARG A 12 -2.13 10.87 -13.57
C ARG A 12 -1.84 9.74 -12.59
N VAL A 13 -2.29 8.54 -12.91
CA VAL A 13 -2.06 7.33 -12.09
C VAL A 13 -0.58 6.93 -12.16
N THR A 14 -0.02 6.81 -13.35
CA THR A 14 1.36 6.36 -13.52
C THR A 14 2.35 7.37 -12.97
N ASP A 15 2.06 8.68 -13.05
CA ASP A 15 2.92 9.71 -12.47
C ASP A 15 2.93 9.63 -10.94
N LEU A 16 1.78 9.41 -10.31
CA LEU A 16 1.72 9.27 -8.85
C LEU A 16 2.50 8.04 -8.39
N LEU A 17 2.38 6.93 -9.10
CA LEU A 17 3.16 5.71 -8.81
C LEU A 17 4.65 5.94 -8.96
N ARG A 18 5.07 6.68 -9.98
CA ARG A 18 6.49 7.00 -10.20
C ARG A 18 7.04 7.86 -9.07
N ILE A 19 6.26 8.86 -8.63
CA ILE A 19 6.63 9.71 -7.48
C ILE A 19 6.81 8.85 -6.23
N HIS A 20 5.87 7.93 -5.96
CA HIS A 20 5.94 7.03 -4.82
C HIS A 20 7.19 6.15 -4.88
N LEU A 21 7.46 5.53 -6.01
CA LEU A 21 8.60 4.63 -6.18
C LEU A 21 9.92 5.39 -6.01
N THR A 22 10.04 6.57 -6.60
CA THR A 22 11.24 7.41 -6.49
C THR A 22 11.48 7.82 -5.04
N ALA A 23 10.43 8.25 -4.34
CA ALA A 23 10.53 8.64 -2.94
C ALA A 23 10.92 7.47 -2.06
N ALA A 24 10.32 6.29 -2.26
CA ALA A 24 10.64 5.10 -1.49
C ALA A 24 12.12 4.69 -1.66
N ARG A 25 12.61 4.73 -2.89
CA ARG A 25 14.02 4.39 -3.18
C ARG A 25 15.00 5.42 -2.61
N ALA A 26 14.63 6.71 -2.61
CA ALA A 26 15.47 7.79 -2.07
C ALA A 26 15.53 7.78 -0.55
N GLN A 27 14.52 7.24 0.12
CA GLN A 27 14.34 7.32 1.57
C GLN A 27 14.61 6.01 2.29
N THR A 28 15.36 5.10 1.65
CA THR A 28 15.80 3.86 2.29
C THR A 28 17.17 3.46 1.72
N ALA A 29 17.82 2.49 2.37
CA ALA A 29 19.11 2.02 1.93
C ALA A 29 19.01 1.32 0.57
N PRO A 30 20.05 1.40 -0.29
CA PRO A 30 20.05 0.68 -1.56
C PRO A 30 19.77 -0.81 -1.36
N GLY A 31 18.85 -1.37 -2.15
CA GLY A 31 18.43 -2.77 -2.07
C GLY A 31 17.38 -3.07 -1.03
N SER A 32 16.98 -2.09 -0.19
CA SER A 32 15.94 -2.28 0.84
C SER A 32 14.59 -1.70 0.43
N ALA A 33 14.47 -1.08 -0.73
CA ALA A 33 13.20 -0.57 -1.23
C ALA A 33 12.41 -1.70 -1.89
N HIS A 34 11.17 -1.91 -1.44
CA HIS A 34 10.29 -2.99 -1.92
C HIS A 34 9.05 -2.47 -2.65
N ALA A 35 9.03 -1.18 -3.02
CA ALA A 35 7.93 -0.61 -3.79
C ALA A 35 7.93 -1.18 -5.21
N LEU A 36 6.73 -1.51 -5.71
CA LEU A 36 6.55 -2.11 -7.02
C LEU A 36 6.44 -1.03 -8.11
N ASP A 37 7.00 -1.31 -9.29
CA ASP A 37 6.81 -0.47 -10.46
C ASP A 37 5.47 -0.80 -11.16
N VAL A 38 5.16 -0.04 -12.21
CA VAL A 38 3.89 -0.18 -12.94
C VAL A 38 3.75 -1.58 -13.55
N ALA A 39 4.83 -2.15 -14.08
CA ALA A 39 4.79 -3.49 -14.67
C ALA A 39 4.48 -4.57 -13.63
N GLU A 40 5.13 -4.47 -12.47
CA GLU A 40 4.92 -5.44 -11.38
C GLU A 40 3.50 -5.36 -10.81
N LEU A 41 2.90 -4.16 -10.76
CA LEU A 41 1.53 -3.98 -10.28
C LEU A 41 0.47 -4.60 -11.21
N GLN A 42 0.83 -4.97 -12.42
CA GLN A 42 -0.09 -5.63 -13.36
C GLN A 42 -0.09 -7.15 -13.24
N SER A 43 0.64 -7.70 -12.26
CA SER A 43 0.67 -9.13 -11.99
C SER A 43 -0.73 -9.66 -11.61
N PRO A 44 -1.08 -10.93 -11.97
CA PRO A 44 -2.42 -11.47 -11.69
C PRO A 44 -2.80 -11.54 -10.22
N GLU A 45 -1.82 -11.68 -9.31
CA GLU A 45 -2.08 -11.73 -7.87
C GLU A 45 -2.32 -10.34 -7.24
N ILE A 46 -2.21 -9.27 -8.03
CA ILE A 46 -2.35 -7.89 -7.51
C ILE A 46 -3.62 -7.25 -8.05
N THR A 47 -4.41 -6.67 -7.14
CA THR A 47 -5.53 -5.79 -7.46
C THR A 47 -5.14 -4.37 -7.07
N PHE A 48 -5.28 -3.43 -8.00
CA PHE A 48 -4.84 -2.06 -7.84
C PHE A 48 -6.02 -1.10 -7.95
N TRP A 49 -6.11 -0.13 -7.05
CA TRP A 49 -7.19 0.86 -7.01
C TRP A 49 -6.64 2.28 -7.02
N ALA A 50 -7.46 3.18 -7.53
CA ALA A 50 -7.26 4.63 -7.44
C ALA A 50 -8.49 5.26 -6.79
N ILE A 51 -8.27 6.31 -6.00
CA ILE A 51 -9.35 7.07 -5.37
C ILE A 51 -9.36 8.49 -5.94
N TRP A 52 -10.54 8.92 -6.37
CA TRP A 52 -10.73 10.17 -7.10
C TRP A 52 -11.77 11.06 -6.40
N ASP A 53 -11.57 12.37 -6.51
CA ASP A 53 -12.59 13.39 -6.27
C ASP A 53 -12.79 14.12 -7.59
N ASP A 54 -13.91 13.82 -8.29
CA ASP A 54 -14.13 14.21 -9.68
C ASP A 54 -12.92 13.81 -10.56
N GLU A 55 -12.18 14.75 -11.12
CA GLU A 55 -11.01 14.48 -11.96
C GLU A 55 -9.69 14.58 -11.22
N THR A 56 -9.73 14.79 -9.89
CA THR A 56 -8.52 14.88 -9.07
C THR A 56 -8.19 13.52 -8.49
N LEU A 57 -7.00 13.00 -8.81
CA LEU A 57 -6.48 11.77 -8.20
C LEU A 57 -6.02 12.09 -6.78
N LEU A 58 -6.64 11.42 -5.81
CA LEU A 58 -6.30 11.61 -4.40
C LEU A 58 -5.26 10.62 -3.90
N GLY A 59 -5.26 9.41 -4.44
CA GLY A 59 -4.33 8.38 -4.01
C GLY A 59 -4.51 7.07 -4.74
N VAL A 60 -3.63 6.13 -4.41
CA VAL A 60 -3.62 4.77 -4.98
C VAL A 60 -3.30 3.76 -3.87
N GLY A 61 -3.60 2.50 -4.13
CA GLY A 61 -3.26 1.40 -3.23
C GLY A 61 -3.51 0.07 -3.89
N ALA A 62 -2.84 -0.98 -3.40
CA ALA A 62 -2.93 -2.31 -4.00
C ALA A 62 -3.01 -3.38 -2.92
N LEU A 63 -3.61 -4.51 -3.32
CA LEU A 63 -3.67 -5.73 -2.52
C LEU A 63 -3.00 -6.84 -3.33
N LYS A 64 -1.97 -7.45 -2.76
CA LYS A 64 -1.31 -8.61 -3.33
C LYS A 64 -1.76 -9.86 -2.59
N ARG A 65 -2.21 -10.89 -3.32
CA ARG A 65 -2.52 -12.18 -2.71
C ARG A 65 -1.22 -12.94 -2.49
N LEU A 66 -0.90 -13.25 -1.24
CA LEU A 66 0.26 -14.08 -0.88
C LEU A 66 -0.13 -15.54 -0.79
N SER A 67 -1.31 -15.82 -0.25
CA SER A 67 -1.89 -17.16 -0.14
C SER A 67 -3.41 -17.02 -0.07
N ALA A 68 -4.12 -18.15 0.09
CA ALA A 68 -5.59 -18.13 0.14
C ALA A 68 -6.12 -17.25 1.30
N ASP A 69 -5.39 -17.16 2.41
CA ASP A 69 -5.82 -16.47 3.63
C ASP A 69 -4.94 -15.27 4.02
N HIS A 70 -3.92 -14.93 3.23
CA HIS A 70 -2.97 -13.86 3.57
C HIS A 70 -2.76 -12.92 2.39
N GLY A 71 -2.94 -11.62 2.62
CA GLY A 71 -2.70 -10.59 1.63
C GLY A 71 -1.69 -9.56 2.11
N GLU A 72 -1.16 -8.80 1.17
CA GLU A 72 -0.21 -7.72 1.45
C GLU A 72 -0.73 -6.41 0.86
N VAL A 73 -0.74 -5.35 1.69
CA VAL A 73 -1.01 -3.98 1.24
C VAL A 73 0.26 -3.44 0.58
N LYS A 74 0.15 -2.98 -0.66
CA LYS A 74 1.28 -2.46 -1.43
C LYS A 74 0.94 -1.13 -2.08
N SER A 75 1.97 -0.35 -2.36
CA SER A 75 1.90 0.87 -3.19
C SER A 75 0.86 1.88 -2.73
N MET A 76 0.55 1.91 -1.43
CA MET A 76 -0.35 2.91 -0.87
C MET A 76 0.34 4.27 -0.85
N HIS A 77 -0.26 5.23 -1.53
CA HIS A 77 0.30 6.58 -1.61
C HIS A 77 -0.81 7.58 -1.89
N THR A 78 -0.79 8.70 -1.19
CA THR A 78 -1.71 9.81 -1.44
C THR A 78 -0.97 10.96 -2.09
N ALA A 79 -1.63 11.69 -2.98
CA ALA A 79 -1.05 12.86 -3.60
C ALA A 79 -0.74 13.92 -2.54
N ALA A 80 0.43 14.58 -2.66
CA ALA A 80 0.89 15.53 -1.66
C ALA A 80 -0.09 16.69 -1.44
N SER A 81 -0.75 17.14 -2.52
CA SER A 81 -1.69 18.26 -2.48
C SER A 81 -2.99 17.94 -1.74
N VAL A 82 -3.28 16.66 -1.47
CA VAL A 82 -4.55 16.23 -0.87
C VAL A 82 -4.36 15.38 0.39
N ARG A 83 -3.16 15.38 0.95
CA ARG A 83 -2.90 14.67 2.21
C ARG A 83 -3.80 15.21 3.31
N ARG A 84 -4.23 14.32 4.23
CA ARG A 84 -5.12 14.63 5.37
C ARG A 84 -6.57 14.89 4.98
N LYS A 85 -6.99 14.60 3.74
CA LYS A 85 -8.39 14.68 3.34
C LYS A 85 -9.14 13.35 3.52
N GLY A 86 -8.53 12.37 4.20
CA GLY A 86 -9.16 11.09 4.47
C GLY A 86 -9.07 10.08 3.33
N ALA A 87 -8.37 10.40 2.24
CA ALA A 87 -8.24 9.49 1.10
C ALA A 87 -7.46 8.23 1.46
N GLY A 88 -6.37 8.37 2.23
CA GLY A 88 -5.58 7.22 2.70
C GLY A 88 -6.41 6.25 3.51
N SER A 89 -7.18 6.76 4.47
CA SER A 89 -8.07 5.93 5.28
C SER A 89 -9.16 5.27 4.45
N ALA A 90 -9.72 5.98 3.47
CA ALA A 90 -10.76 5.44 2.61
C ALA A 90 -10.24 4.28 1.77
N ILE A 91 -9.06 4.43 1.15
CA ILE A 91 -8.50 3.37 0.31
C ILE A 91 -8.03 2.18 1.15
N LEU A 92 -7.45 2.41 2.32
CA LEU A 92 -7.05 1.32 3.20
C LEU A 92 -8.26 0.51 3.67
N ARG A 93 -9.35 1.17 4.07
CA ARG A 93 -10.60 0.47 4.42
C ARG A 93 -11.14 -0.33 3.26
N HIS A 94 -11.05 0.20 2.05
CA HIS A 94 -11.47 -0.52 0.84
C HIS A 94 -10.63 -1.78 0.63
N ILE A 95 -9.32 -1.68 0.79
CA ILE A 95 -8.41 -2.83 0.67
C ILE A 95 -8.74 -3.89 1.74
N ILE A 96 -8.97 -3.47 2.98
CA ILE A 96 -9.35 -4.38 4.07
C ILE A 96 -10.64 -5.13 3.74
N GLU A 97 -11.66 -4.42 3.28
CA GLU A 97 -12.94 -5.05 2.91
C GLU A 97 -12.80 -5.99 1.71
N ALA A 98 -11.98 -5.62 0.72
CA ALA A 98 -11.70 -6.49 -0.43
C ALA A 98 -10.99 -7.77 0.02
N ALA A 99 -10.05 -7.67 0.95
CA ALA A 99 -9.35 -8.83 1.51
C ALA A 99 -10.33 -9.76 2.24
N ARG A 100 -11.23 -9.20 3.06
CA ARG A 100 -12.27 -9.98 3.74
C ARG A 100 -13.17 -10.70 2.75
N ALA A 101 -13.60 -9.99 1.71
CA ALA A 101 -14.47 -10.56 0.68
C ALA A 101 -13.80 -11.72 -0.07
N CYS A 102 -12.47 -11.70 -0.16
CA CYS A 102 -11.70 -12.79 -0.78
C CYS A 102 -11.39 -13.95 0.19
N GLY A 103 -11.87 -13.90 1.43
CA GLY A 103 -11.64 -14.95 2.43
C GLY A 103 -10.31 -14.86 3.14
N MET A 104 -9.60 -13.74 3.02
CA MET A 104 -8.34 -13.56 3.73
C MET A 104 -8.60 -13.31 5.22
N SER A 105 -7.77 -13.89 6.08
CA SER A 105 -7.84 -13.71 7.54
C SER A 105 -6.76 -12.77 8.07
N ARG A 106 -5.80 -12.38 7.22
CA ARG A 106 -4.66 -11.56 7.64
C ARG A 106 -4.20 -10.67 6.51
N LEU A 107 -3.90 -9.42 6.83
CA LEU A 107 -3.21 -8.48 5.96
C LEU A 107 -1.87 -8.10 6.59
N SER A 108 -0.84 -7.99 5.76
CA SER A 108 0.47 -7.54 6.20
C SER A 108 0.97 -6.44 5.27
N LEU A 109 1.99 -5.72 5.72
CA LEU A 109 2.66 -4.72 4.90
C LEU A 109 4.11 -4.59 5.33
N GLU A 110 4.92 -4.06 4.42
CA GLU A 110 6.28 -3.65 4.70
C GLU A 110 6.36 -2.14 4.47
N THR A 111 7.03 -1.44 5.35
CA THR A 111 7.34 -0.02 5.19
C THR A 111 8.76 0.23 5.69
N GLY A 112 9.25 1.47 5.55
CA GLY A 112 10.60 1.80 5.98
C GLY A 112 10.70 2.12 7.46
N SER A 113 11.92 1.98 8.00
CA SER A 113 12.23 2.33 9.39
C SER A 113 12.71 3.77 9.55
N TRP A 114 13.10 4.45 8.46
CA TRP A 114 13.61 5.81 8.49
C TRP A 114 12.48 6.81 8.83
N ASP A 115 12.87 7.99 9.32
CA ASP A 115 11.92 9.01 9.77
C ASP A 115 10.91 9.42 8.69
N TYR A 116 11.30 9.38 7.42
CA TYR A 116 10.39 9.64 6.31
C TYR A 116 9.11 8.79 6.38
N PHE A 117 9.23 7.54 6.85
CA PHE A 117 8.13 6.58 6.92
C PHE A 117 7.38 6.62 8.25
N ARG A 118 7.79 7.47 9.20
CA ARG A 118 7.11 7.55 10.51
C ARG A 118 5.61 7.86 10.38
N PRO A 119 5.19 8.83 9.55
CA PRO A 119 3.74 9.07 9.38
C PRO A 119 2.99 7.86 8.84
N ALA A 120 3.60 7.10 7.93
CA ALA A 120 2.99 5.89 7.40
C ALA A 120 2.84 4.83 8.48
N ARG A 121 3.87 4.60 9.30
CA ARG A 121 3.79 3.64 10.40
C ARG A 121 2.70 4.02 11.40
N ALA A 122 2.62 5.30 11.76
CA ALA A 122 1.59 5.81 12.67
C ALA A 122 0.19 5.66 12.07
N PHE A 123 0.05 5.92 10.78
CA PHE A 123 -1.21 5.77 10.06
C PHE A 123 -1.69 4.31 10.10
N HIS A 124 -0.83 3.37 9.79
CA HIS A 124 -1.19 1.94 9.83
C HIS A 124 -1.50 1.48 11.25
N ALA A 125 -0.74 1.95 12.25
CA ALA A 125 -1.02 1.63 13.65
C ALA A 125 -2.41 2.12 14.08
N ARG A 126 -2.81 3.32 13.64
CA ARG A 126 -4.16 3.84 13.92
C ARG A 126 -5.26 2.97 13.32
N HIS A 127 -4.96 2.26 12.23
CA HIS A 127 -5.91 1.34 11.60
C HIS A 127 -5.82 -0.09 12.12
N GLY A 128 -5.11 -0.31 13.22
CA GLY A 128 -5.06 -1.60 13.92
C GLY A 128 -3.90 -2.50 13.53
N PHE A 129 -3.03 -2.07 12.63
CA PHE A 129 -1.84 -2.85 12.31
C PHE A 129 -0.85 -2.82 13.46
N VAL A 130 -0.22 -3.97 13.72
CA VAL A 130 0.79 -4.12 14.78
C VAL A 130 2.08 -4.65 14.17
N ALA A 131 3.20 -4.35 14.82
CA ALA A 131 4.51 -4.83 14.37
C ALA A 131 4.53 -6.36 14.35
N CYS A 132 5.14 -6.93 13.32
CA CYS A 132 5.28 -8.37 13.16
C CYS A 132 6.66 -8.72 12.58
N MET A 133 6.93 -10.00 12.44
CA MET A 133 8.14 -10.49 11.80
C MET A 133 8.02 -10.40 10.27
N ALA A 134 9.15 -10.49 9.57
CA ALA A 134 9.16 -10.56 8.11
C ALA A 134 8.27 -11.70 7.63
N PHE A 135 7.54 -11.46 6.55
CA PHE A 135 6.58 -12.40 5.99
C PHE A 135 6.86 -12.63 4.50
N ALA A 136 6.22 -13.66 3.93
CA ALA A 136 6.38 -14.05 2.53
C ALA A 136 7.87 -14.22 2.19
N ASP A 137 8.34 -13.63 1.10
CA ASP A 137 9.73 -13.74 0.67
C ASP A 137 10.64 -12.68 1.26
N TYR A 138 10.13 -11.83 2.16
CA TYR A 138 10.95 -10.80 2.79
C TYR A 138 11.94 -11.40 3.77
N MET A 139 13.15 -10.82 3.79
CA MET A 139 14.16 -11.12 4.80
C MET A 139 14.13 -10.03 5.86
N PRO A 140 14.45 -10.35 7.13
CA PRO A 140 14.64 -9.32 8.15
C PRO A 140 15.68 -8.29 7.69
N ASP A 141 15.33 -7.00 7.85
CA ASP A 141 16.16 -5.88 7.39
C ASP A 141 15.95 -4.72 8.36
N PRO A 142 17.04 -4.13 8.92
CA PRO A 142 16.90 -3.00 9.83
C PRO A 142 16.29 -1.76 9.17
N ASN A 143 16.28 -1.69 7.83
CA ASN A 143 15.66 -0.60 7.09
C ASN A 143 14.17 -0.84 6.82
N SER A 144 13.63 -1.99 7.23
CA SER A 144 12.23 -2.35 7.01
C SER A 144 11.51 -2.57 8.33
N VAL A 145 10.23 -2.16 8.35
CA VAL A 145 9.28 -2.46 9.43
C VAL A 145 8.15 -3.27 8.81
N PHE A 146 7.84 -4.41 9.44
CA PHE A 146 6.75 -5.28 9.01
C PHE A 146 5.58 -5.12 9.98
N MET A 147 4.37 -5.02 9.46
CA MET A 147 3.16 -4.85 10.26
C MET A 147 2.07 -5.77 9.74
N SER A 148 1.17 -6.19 10.62
CA SER A 148 0.05 -7.06 10.23
C SER A 148 -1.23 -6.69 10.97
N LEU A 149 -2.35 -7.04 10.34
CA LEU A 149 -3.70 -6.86 10.86
C LEU A 149 -4.44 -8.18 10.70
N GLU A 150 -4.99 -8.70 11.81
CA GLU A 150 -5.89 -9.85 11.76
C GLU A 150 -7.27 -9.39 11.30
N LEU A 151 -7.82 -10.09 10.29
CA LEU A 151 -9.14 -9.78 9.75
C LEU A 151 -10.17 -10.69 10.40
N LYS A 152 -11.14 -10.09 11.05
CA LYS A 152 -12.25 -10.84 11.63
C LYS A 152 -13.34 -11.03 10.58
N SER A 153 -13.83 -12.24 10.50
CA SER A 153 -14.96 -12.58 9.63
C SER A 153 -16.27 -12.00 10.16
#